data_77ecc1ec62a58ad1ae5b5a56d94c885e
#
_entry.id   77ecc1ec62a58ad1ae5b5a56d94c885e
#
_cell.length_a   1.000
_cell.length_b   1.000
_cell.length_c   1.000
_cell.angle_alpha   90.00
_cell.angle_beta   90.00
_cell.angle_gamma   90.00
#
_symmetry.space_group_name_H-M   'P 1'
#
loop_
_entity.id
_entity.type
_entity.pdbx_description
1 polymer ?
#
loop_
_entity_poly.entity_id
_entity_poly.type
_entity_poly.pdbx_seq_one_letter_code
_entity_poly.pdbx_strand_id
1 'polypeptide(L)'
;MFDEKRKMRKLAEKLGISLSSIENEIKFLNFNELNIVDLMPEMLIMVRSLIASKTFAYKRKPIRTIEKGLLISFQNILINKKSANAISKRSLNNQPHVRIIPSHLESEVLFPKDVHVQQISILVELEYLKHFVGNDADKLSYLFDIEKTFWIEEFLSPEMTDLIAQLADLSIVNILPQAFYRLKALELIYLLFSNLLKRKKTDYFHLNNAEIDAVYLVRNTIASNLEKSLSKDELVKIGGMNELKLRRIFTQVFGKGMYEYYNHLRMQKAARLLQQENLSVSEVGYQVGFSNLSYFGRLFEKHFGLKPKKWQDKNRM
;
A
#
# COMPACT_ATOMS: atom_id res chain seq x y z
N MET A 1 -0.93 27.77 -8.78
CA MET A 1 0.12 27.41 -9.78
C MET A 1 1.54 27.86 -9.41
N PHE A 2 1.83 29.11 -9.02
CA PHE A 2 3.17 29.57 -8.60
C PHE A 2 3.63 28.92 -7.26
N ASP A 3 2.76 28.80 -6.28
CA ASP A 3 3.06 28.22 -4.97
C ASP A 3 3.31 26.71 -5.03
N GLU A 4 2.59 26.00 -5.87
CA GLU A 4 2.77 24.54 -6.09
C GLU A 4 4.11 24.21 -6.75
N LYS A 5 4.53 24.99 -7.75
CA LYS A 5 5.86 24.85 -8.37
C LYS A 5 6.98 25.09 -7.35
N ARG A 6 6.80 26.04 -6.44
CA ARG A 6 7.76 26.33 -5.37
C ARG A 6 7.83 25.18 -4.36
N LYS A 7 6.69 24.61 -3.97
CA LYS A 7 6.62 23.44 -3.09
C LYS A 7 7.27 22.21 -3.75
N MET A 8 7.04 22.01 -5.05
CA MET A 8 7.67 20.94 -5.82
C MET A 8 9.17 21.10 -5.97
N ARG A 9 9.67 22.33 -6.16
CA ARG A 9 11.11 22.60 -6.17
C ARG A 9 11.76 22.25 -4.83
N LYS A 10 11.17 22.69 -3.72
CA LYS A 10 11.63 22.34 -2.37
C LYS A 10 11.59 20.82 -2.13
N LEU A 11 10.58 20.12 -2.66
CA LEU A 11 10.52 18.67 -2.59
C LEU A 11 11.65 18.01 -3.38
N ALA A 12 11.85 18.44 -4.62
CA ALA A 12 12.91 17.91 -5.47
C ALA A 12 14.30 18.12 -4.84
N GLU A 13 14.56 19.32 -4.32
CA GLU A 13 15.79 19.61 -3.59
C GLU A 13 15.98 18.70 -2.37
N LYS A 14 14.92 18.54 -1.56
CA LYS A 14 14.96 17.67 -0.37
C LYS A 14 15.10 16.17 -0.70
N LEU A 15 14.52 15.71 -1.79
CA LEU A 15 14.63 14.33 -2.23
C LEU A 15 15.87 14.06 -3.09
N GLY A 16 16.71 15.10 -3.35
CA GLY A 16 17.86 14.97 -4.23
C GLY A 16 17.48 14.64 -5.68
N ILE A 17 16.26 14.99 -6.10
CA ILE A 17 15.73 14.71 -7.43
C ILE A 17 16.08 15.88 -8.36
N SER A 18 16.70 15.58 -9.51
CA SER A 18 16.96 16.61 -10.52
C SER A 18 15.66 17.21 -11.06
N LEU A 19 15.52 18.53 -10.93
CA LEU A 19 14.34 19.27 -11.42
C LEU A 19 14.11 19.06 -12.92
N SER A 20 15.20 18.98 -13.72
CA SER A 20 15.11 18.79 -15.17
C SER A 20 14.48 17.44 -15.57
N SER A 21 14.56 16.41 -14.73
CA SER A 21 13.93 15.12 -14.98
C SER A 21 12.43 15.11 -14.62
N ILE A 22 11.98 16.05 -13.80
CA ILE A 22 10.60 16.12 -13.29
C ILE A 22 9.76 17.17 -14.05
N GLU A 23 10.37 18.25 -14.55
CA GLU A 23 9.62 19.37 -15.16
C GLU A 23 8.74 18.95 -16.35
N ASN A 24 9.16 17.95 -17.11
CA ASN A 24 8.36 17.45 -18.23
C ASN A 24 7.17 16.59 -17.79
N GLU A 25 7.21 15.98 -16.61
CA GLU A 25 6.18 15.09 -16.09
C GLU A 25 5.20 15.82 -15.18
N ILE A 26 5.69 16.81 -14.41
CA ILE A 26 4.89 17.64 -13.48
C ILE A 26 3.77 18.39 -14.21
N LYS A 27 3.98 18.81 -15.45
CA LYS A 27 2.96 19.52 -16.24
C LYS A 27 1.68 18.70 -16.46
N PHE A 28 1.74 17.39 -16.29
CA PHE A 28 0.60 16.50 -16.41
C PHE A 28 -0.08 16.20 -15.07
N LEU A 29 0.48 16.69 -13.94
CA LEU A 29 -0.07 16.48 -12.62
C LEU A 29 -0.83 17.71 -12.13
N ASN A 30 -2.09 17.51 -11.84
CA ASN A 30 -2.92 18.49 -11.13
C ASN A 30 -2.92 18.09 -9.66
N PHE A 31 -2.22 18.86 -8.85
CA PHE A 31 -2.18 18.64 -7.40
C PHE A 31 -3.39 19.30 -6.76
N ASN A 32 -4.20 18.52 -6.08
CA ASN A 32 -5.23 19.04 -5.17
C ASN A 32 -4.59 19.42 -3.85
N GLU A 33 -3.65 18.59 -3.38
CA GLU A 33 -2.92 18.80 -2.14
C GLU A 33 -1.49 18.26 -2.26
N LEU A 34 -0.53 19.01 -1.74
CA LEU A 34 0.84 18.57 -1.55
C LEU A 34 1.35 19.20 -0.25
N ASN A 35 1.48 18.39 0.78
CA ASN A 35 2.05 18.79 2.04
C ASN A 35 3.29 17.96 2.35
N ILE A 36 4.38 18.65 2.66
CA ILE A 36 5.66 18.04 3.01
C ILE A 36 6.05 18.63 4.35
N VAL A 37 6.22 17.74 5.32
CA VAL A 37 6.58 18.13 6.67
C VAL A 37 7.87 17.41 7.06
N ASP A 38 8.89 18.20 7.39
CA ASP A 38 10.07 17.68 8.07
C ASP A 38 9.71 17.43 9.52
N LEU A 39 9.62 16.17 9.89
CA LEU A 39 9.25 15.80 11.24
C LEU A 39 10.43 15.94 12.20
N MET A 40 11.61 15.52 11.74
CA MET A 40 12.89 15.57 12.42
C MET A 40 14.00 15.30 11.38
N PRO A 41 15.28 15.49 11.70
CA PRO A 41 16.38 15.25 10.76
C PRO A 41 16.35 13.84 10.15
N GLU A 42 15.89 12.84 10.93
CA GLU A 42 15.86 11.42 10.58
C GLU A 42 14.54 11.01 9.91
N MET A 43 13.52 11.89 9.82
CA MET A 43 12.20 11.54 9.29
C MET A 43 11.51 12.67 8.55
N LEU A 44 11.00 12.33 7.37
CA LEU A 44 10.18 13.21 6.55
C LEU A 44 8.85 12.51 6.20
N ILE A 45 7.75 13.24 6.28
CA ILE A 45 6.45 12.80 5.77
C ILE A 45 6.01 13.66 4.59
N MET A 46 5.42 13.00 3.60
CA MET A 46 4.80 13.63 2.45
C MET A 46 3.37 13.14 2.29
N VAL A 47 2.43 14.05 2.35
CA VAL A 47 1.02 13.80 2.04
C VAL A 47 0.74 14.42 0.68
N ARG A 48 0.22 13.64 -0.25
CA ARG A 48 -0.12 14.12 -1.59
C ARG A 48 -1.46 13.61 -2.07
N SER A 49 -2.18 14.49 -2.76
CA SER A 49 -3.44 14.24 -3.42
C SER A 49 -3.37 14.89 -4.80
N LEU A 50 -3.52 14.10 -5.86
CA LEU A 50 -3.34 14.59 -7.23
C LEU A 50 -4.18 13.80 -8.25
N ILE A 51 -4.40 14.44 -9.40
CA ILE A 51 -5.01 13.82 -10.59
C ILE A 51 -4.04 14.02 -11.76
N ALA A 52 -3.72 12.95 -12.49
CA ALA A 52 -2.92 13.03 -13.70
C ALA A 52 -3.79 13.25 -14.92
N SER A 53 -3.46 14.24 -15.77
CA SER A 53 -4.16 14.51 -17.03
C SER A 53 -3.78 13.53 -18.15
N LYS A 54 -2.70 12.75 -17.96
CA LYS A 54 -2.22 11.71 -18.87
C LYS A 54 -1.70 10.52 -18.05
N THR A 55 -1.89 9.30 -18.53
CA THR A 55 -1.26 8.12 -17.92
C THR A 55 0.24 8.15 -18.19
N PHE A 56 1.05 8.07 -17.14
CA PHE A 56 2.50 7.94 -17.24
C PHE A 56 3.07 7.18 -16.04
N ALA A 57 4.24 6.59 -16.25
CA ALA A 57 5.01 5.94 -15.21
C ALA A 57 6.21 6.81 -14.84
N TYR A 58 6.36 7.10 -13.57
CA TYR A 58 7.49 7.84 -13.03
C TYR A 58 8.49 6.88 -12.40
N LYS A 59 9.72 6.87 -12.91
CA LYS A 59 10.83 6.13 -12.30
C LYS A 59 11.47 6.97 -11.21
N ARG A 60 11.16 6.62 -9.96
CA ARG A 60 11.76 7.24 -8.79
C ARG A 60 13.20 6.79 -8.64
N LYS A 61 14.13 7.71 -8.67
CA LYS A 61 15.54 7.49 -8.37
C LYS A 61 15.79 7.28 -6.88
N PRO A 62 16.96 6.75 -6.48
CA PRO A 62 17.39 6.67 -5.09
C PRO A 62 17.26 8.03 -4.38
N ILE A 63 16.79 8.00 -3.14
CA ILE A 63 16.64 9.20 -2.32
C ILE A 63 17.94 9.42 -1.54
N ARG A 64 18.57 10.57 -1.75
CA ARG A 64 19.88 10.89 -1.16
C ARG A 64 19.81 11.56 0.20
N THR A 65 18.69 12.18 0.54
CA THR A 65 18.52 12.93 1.80
C THR A 65 18.65 12.05 3.04
N ILE A 66 18.17 10.79 2.94
CA ILE A 66 18.34 9.75 3.94
C ILE A 66 18.84 8.50 3.19
N GLU A 67 20.16 8.37 3.08
CA GLU A 67 20.79 7.31 2.28
C GLU A 67 20.53 5.93 2.86
N LYS A 68 20.63 5.80 4.18
CA LYS A 68 20.37 4.56 4.93
C LYS A 68 18.99 4.62 5.57
N GLY A 69 17.94 4.50 4.77
CA GLY A 69 16.58 4.64 5.24
C GLY A 69 15.60 3.70 4.58
N LEU A 70 14.36 3.73 5.08
CA LEU A 70 13.20 3.09 4.49
C LEU A 70 12.26 4.14 3.92
N LEU A 71 11.75 3.86 2.74
CA LEU A 71 10.58 4.52 2.18
C LEU A 71 9.34 3.66 2.45
N ILE A 72 8.48 4.15 3.32
CA ILE A 72 7.20 3.55 3.68
C ILE A 72 6.11 4.34 2.95
N SER A 73 5.44 3.72 1.98
CA SER A 73 4.45 4.38 1.12
C SER A 73 3.08 3.75 1.26
N PHE A 74 2.13 4.48 1.83
CA PHE A 74 0.72 4.13 1.90
C PHE A 74 0.06 4.55 0.59
N GLN A 75 -0.42 3.59 -0.17
CA GLN A 75 -0.88 3.76 -1.55
C GLN A 75 -2.36 3.43 -1.70
N ASN A 76 -3.00 4.03 -2.71
CA ASN A 76 -4.40 3.81 -3.06
C ASN A 76 -5.38 4.11 -1.92
N ILE A 77 -5.08 5.15 -1.17
CA ILE A 77 -5.89 5.61 -0.06
C ILE A 77 -7.04 6.43 -0.65
N LEU A 78 -8.26 5.96 -0.48
CA LEU A 78 -9.47 6.69 -0.88
C LEU A 78 -10.04 7.41 0.35
N ILE A 79 -9.70 8.67 0.51
CA ILE A 79 -10.17 9.46 1.67
C ILE A 79 -11.58 10.02 1.42
N ASN A 80 -11.98 10.21 0.16
CA ASN A 80 -13.28 10.74 -0.19
C ASN A 80 -14.23 9.67 -0.74
N LYS A 81 -15.27 9.33 0.04
CA LYS A 81 -16.35 8.40 -0.36
C LYS A 81 -17.06 8.80 -1.67
N LYS A 82 -17.09 10.10 -2.02
CA LYS A 82 -17.69 10.60 -3.26
C LYS A 82 -16.89 10.28 -4.52
N SER A 83 -15.59 10.10 -4.40
CA SER A 83 -14.72 9.73 -5.54
C SER A 83 -14.68 8.21 -5.77
N ALA A 84 -15.12 7.39 -4.81
CA ALA A 84 -15.12 5.93 -4.92
C ALA A 84 -16.02 5.42 -6.06
N ASN A 85 -17.14 6.10 -6.36
CA ASN A 85 -18.09 5.70 -7.40
C ASN A 85 -17.56 5.88 -8.83
N ALA A 86 -16.62 6.82 -9.05
CA ALA A 86 -16.00 7.04 -10.37
C ALA A 86 -14.86 6.04 -10.70
N ILE A 87 -14.34 5.36 -9.68
CA ILE A 87 -13.17 4.46 -9.79
C ILE A 87 -13.59 3.00 -10.06
N SER A 88 -14.89 2.70 -10.07
CA SER A 88 -15.45 1.37 -9.84
C SER A 88 -15.13 0.28 -10.87
N LYS A 89 -14.70 0.59 -12.10
CA LYS A 89 -14.51 -0.46 -13.14
C LYS A 89 -13.06 -0.75 -13.56
N ARG A 90 -12.09 0.13 -13.28
CA ARG A 90 -10.67 -0.07 -13.66
C ARG A 90 -9.70 -0.23 -12.48
N SER A 91 -10.14 0.04 -11.26
CA SER A 91 -9.31 0.08 -10.04
C SER A 91 -9.35 -1.20 -9.20
N LEU A 92 -9.88 -2.30 -9.69
CA LEU A 92 -9.97 -3.57 -8.93
C LEU A 92 -8.59 -4.12 -8.48
N ASN A 93 -7.52 -3.70 -9.13
CA ASN A 93 -6.15 -4.14 -8.82
C ASN A 93 -5.40 -3.22 -7.83
N ASN A 94 -6.02 -2.11 -7.38
CA ASN A 94 -5.37 -1.12 -6.53
C ASN A 94 -6.02 -1.09 -5.13
N GLN A 95 -5.95 -2.19 -4.41
CA GLN A 95 -6.33 -2.23 -3.00
C GLN A 95 -5.42 -1.29 -2.20
N PRO A 96 -5.95 -0.60 -1.17
CA PRO A 96 -5.14 0.15 -0.24
C PRO A 96 -4.09 -0.76 0.41
N HIS A 97 -2.83 -0.36 0.32
CA HIS A 97 -1.72 -1.12 0.87
C HIS A 97 -0.58 -0.20 1.27
N VAL A 98 0.31 -0.68 2.11
CA VAL A 98 1.58 -0.04 2.42
C VAL A 98 2.72 -0.81 1.78
N ARG A 99 3.64 -0.09 1.16
CA ARG A 99 4.87 -0.63 0.58
C ARG A 99 6.07 -0.13 1.37
N ILE A 100 6.99 -1.04 1.67
CA ILE A 100 8.25 -0.74 2.37
C ILE A 100 9.39 -1.16 1.47
N ILE A 101 10.28 -0.23 1.16
CA ILE A 101 11.47 -0.47 0.36
C ILE A 101 12.65 0.34 0.93
N PRO A 102 13.88 -0.11 0.76
CA PRO A 102 15.06 0.70 1.04
C PRO A 102 15.05 2.01 0.24
N SER A 103 15.52 3.11 0.82
CA SER A 103 15.53 4.45 0.18
C SER A 103 16.40 4.51 -1.06
N HIS A 104 17.44 3.70 -1.13
CA HIS A 104 18.39 3.64 -2.25
C HIS A 104 17.85 2.87 -3.47
N LEU A 105 16.73 2.15 -3.35
CA LEU A 105 16.17 1.41 -4.48
C LEU A 105 15.41 2.34 -5.43
N GLU A 106 15.59 2.10 -6.71
CA GLU A 106 14.70 2.66 -7.73
C GLU A 106 13.33 2.00 -7.66
N SER A 107 12.29 2.76 -7.95
CA SER A 107 10.92 2.22 -8.02
C SER A 107 10.12 2.96 -9.07
N GLU A 108 9.14 2.28 -9.65
CA GLU A 108 8.22 2.87 -10.59
C GLU A 108 6.90 3.20 -9.89
N VAL A 109 6.37 4.39 -10.16
CA VAL A 109 5.06 4.84 -9.68
C VAL A 109 4.20 5.16 -10.89
N LEU A 110 3.11 4.42 -11.07
CA LEU A 110 2.15 4.64 -12.14
C LEU A 110 1.11 5.69 -11.72
N PHE A 111 0.92 6.70 -12.57
CA PHE A 111 -0.14 7.69 -12.45
C PHE A 111 -1.14 7.48 -13.58
N PRO A 112 -2.28 6.83 -13.32
CA PRO A 112 -3.32 6.64 -14.34
C PRO A 112 -4.03 7.96 -14.62
N LYS A 113 -4.38 8.16 -15.90
CA LYS A 113 -5.13 9.34 -16.34
C LYS A 113 -6.49 9.45 -15.62
N ASP A 114 -6.84 10.66 -15.20
CA ASP A 114 -8.13 11.04 -14.60
C ASP A 114 -8.50 10.22 -13.35
N VAL A 115 -7.49 9.63 -12.69
CA VAL A 115 -7.66 8.93 -11.40
C VAL A 115 -7.13 9.81 -10.28
N HIS A 116 -7.95 9.99 -9.24
CA HIS A 116 -7.52 10.68 -8.05
C HIS A 116 -6.61 9.76 -7.23
N VAL A 117 -5.35 10.11 -7.14
CA VAL A 117 -4.32 9.38 -6.38
C VAL A 117 -4.07 10.11 -5.08
N GLN A 118 -4.28 9.41 -3.97
CA GLN A 118 -3.89 9.87 -2.64
C GLN A 118 -2.82 8.94 -2.09
N GLN A 119 -1.76 9.54 -1.56
CA GLN A 119 -0.61 8.80 -1.05
C GLN A 119 0.02 9.53 0.13
N ILE A 120 0.37 8.75 1.16
CA ILE A 120 1.24 9.20 2.24
C ILE A 120 2.54 8.43 2.13
N SER A 121 3.66 9.14 2.20
CA SER A 121 4.99 8.53 2.18
C SER A 121 5.78 9.03 3.39
N ILE A 122 6.37 8.09 4.13
CA ILE A 122 7.29 8.37 5.23
C ILE A 122 8.67 7.87 4.80
N LEU A 123 9.64 8.78 4.78
CA LEU A 123 11.04 8.46 4.62
C LEU A 123 11.69 8.55 5.98
N VAL A 124 12.34 7.49 6.44
CA VAL A 124 12.87 7.41 7.80
C VAL A 124 14.20 6.67 7.83
N GLU A 125 15.12 7.16 8.65
CA GLU A 125 16.45 6.59 8.84
C GLU A 125 16.39 5.27 9.60
N LEU A 126 17.25 4.30 9.21
CA LEU A 126 17.27 2.96 9.81
C LEU A 126 17.71 2.96 11.27
N GLU A 127 18.73 3.75 11.62
CA GLU A 127 19.21 3.79 13.01
C GLU A 127 18.13 4.37 13.94
N TYR A 128 17.41 5.40 13.47
CA TYR A 128 16.26 5.92 14.20
C TYR A 128 15.18 4.84 14.40
N LEU A 129 14.87 4.06 13.35
CA LEU A 129 13.88 2.98 13.45
C LEU A 129 14.32 1.86 14.39
N LYS A 130 15.61 1.49 14.40
CA LYS A 130 16.15 0.51 15.35
C LYS A 130 15.94 0.97 16.79
N HIS A 131 16.26 2.23 17.09
CA HIS A 131 16.03 2.80 18.42
C HIS A 131 14.54 2.85 18.77
N PHE A 132 13.69 3.21 17.81
CA PHE A 132 12.24 3.23 18.00
C PHE A 132 11.65 1.86 18.32
N VAL A 133 12.11 0.81 17.62
CA VAL A 133 11.67 -0.58 17.86
C VAL A 133 12.28 -1.17 19.15
N GLY A 134 13.45 -0.71 19.55
CA GLY A 134 14.14 -1.15 20.76
C GLY A 134 14.52 -2.63 20.72
N ASN A 135 14.23 -3.36 21.78
CA ASN A 135 14.61 -4.78 21.95
C ASN A 135 13.98 -5.74 20.94
N ASP A 136 12.95 -5.31 20.21
CA ASP A 136 12.31 -6.13 19.16
C ASP A 136 12.97 -5.97 17.78
N ALA A 137 14.03 -5.18 17.66
CA ALA A 137 14.72 -4.93 16.39
C ALA A 137 15.25 -6.23 15.74
N ASP A 138 15.71 -7.19 16.53
CA ASP A 138 16.18 -8.49 16.01
C ASP A 138 15.07 -9.27 15.27
N LYS A 139 13.83 -9.15 15.71
CA LYS A 139 12.68 -9.80 15.05
C LYS A 139 12.37 -9.19 13.69
N LEU A 140 12.82 -7.97 13.43
CA LEU A 140 12.66 -7.21 12.20
C LEU A 140 13.99 -6.96 11.48
N SER A 141 15.04 -7.74 11.81
CA SER A 141 16.42 -7.56 11.30
C SER A 141 16.49 -7.48 9.76
N TYR A 142 15.59 -8.16 9.06
CA TYR A 142 15.50 -8.12 7.60
C TYR A 142 15.16 -6.72 7.04
N LEU A 143 14.54 -5.83 7.82
CA LEU A 143 14.28 -4.45 7.43
C LEU A 143 15.52 -3.56 7.59
N PHE A 144 16.44 -3.96 8.46
CA PHE A 144 17.63 -3.17 8.80
C PHE A 144 18.90 -3.57 8.04
N ASP A 145 18.81 -4.61 7.21
CA ASP A 145 19.88 -5.05 6.33
C ASP A 145 19.83 -4.28 5.00
N ILE A 146 20.52 -3.15 4.95
CA ILE A 146 20.53 -2.25 3.78
C ILE A 146 21.22 -2.84 2.54
N GLU A 147 22.05 -3.88 2.70
CA GLU A 147 22.71 -4.53 1.58
C GLU A 147 21.74 -5.42 0.79
N LYS A 148 20.64 -5.81 1.44
CA LYS A 148 19.60 -6.61 0.80
C LYS A 148 18.57 -5.75 0.10
N THR A 149 18.38 -6.00 -1.17
CA THR A 149 17.22 -5.52 -1.91
C THR A 149 16.00 -6.29 -1.45
N PHE A 150 15.10 -5.64 -0.75
CA PHE A 150 13.82 -6.23 -0.37
C PHE A 150 12.66 -5.34 -0.81
N TRP A 151 11.52 -5.97 -0.96
CA TRP A 151 10.25 -5.34 -1.31
C TRP A 151 9.15 -5.98 -0.50
N ILE A 152 8.45 -5.18 0.30
CA ILE A 152 7.41 -5.67 1.20
C ILE A 152 6.14 -4.89 0.95
N GLU A 153 5.04 -5.58 0.77
CA GLU A 153 3.70 -5.01 0.81
C GLU A 153 2.90 -5.59 1.97
N GLU A 154 2.12 -4.75 2.63
CA GLU A 154 1.21 -5.14 3.70
C GLU A 154 -0.16 -4.51 3.46
N PHE A 155 -1.22 -5.22 3.83
CA PHE A 155 -2.56 -4.67 3.82
C PHE A 155 -2.74 -3.65 4.94
N LEU A 156 -3.57 -2.64 4.69
CA LEU A 156 -3.91 -1.69 5.73
C LEU A 156 -4.87 -2.33 6.74
N SER A 157 -4.58 -2.17 8.03
CA SER A 157 -5.54 -2.47 9.08
C SER A 157 -6.58 -1.33 9.18
N PRO A 158 -7.75 -1.57 9.81
CA PRO A 158 -8.72 -0.52 10.06
C PRO A 158 -8.12 0.69 10.80
N GLU A 159 -7.31 0.43 11.83
CA GLU A 159 -6.64 1.46 12.63
C GLU A 159 -5.66 2.30 11.78
N MET A 160 -4.89 1.66 10.89
CA MET A 160 -4.05 2.39 9.94
C MET A 160 -4.88 3.25 9.00
N THR A 161 -6.03 2.74 8.53
CA THR A 161 -6.92 3.48 7.63
C THR A 161 -7.47 4.73 8.31
N ASP A 162 -7.86 4.64 9.57
CA ASP A 162 -8.35 5.77 10.36
C ASP A 162 -7.26 6.82 10.60
N LEU A 163 -6.03 6.39 10.90
CA LEU A 163 -4.88 7.30 11.06
C LEU A 163 -4.54 8.02 9.74
N ILE A 164 -4.58 7.29 8.64
CA ILE A 164 -4.36 7.84 7.32
C ILE A 164 -5.40 8.91 6.99
N ALA A 165 -6.68 8.67 7.31
CA ALA A 165 -7.74 9.65 7.13
C ALA A 165 -7.50 10.92 7.94
N GLN A 166 -7.03 10.80 9.19
CA GLN A 166 -6.65 11.95 10.03
C GLN A 166 -5.46 12.73 9.44
N LEU A 167 -4.44 12.05 8.93
CA LEU A 167 -3.27 12.70 8.31
C LEU A 167 -3.61 13.44 7.02
N ALA A 168 -4.62 12.98 6.30
CA ALA A 168 -5.04 13.59 5.05
C ALA A 168 -6.06 14.72 5.24
N ASP A 169 -6.66 14.86 6.42
CA ASP A 169 -7.55 15.96 6.72
C ASP A 169 -6.76 17.17 7.24
N LEU A 170 -6.37 18.04 6.32
CA LEU A 170 -5.62 19.26 6.63
C LEU A 170 -6.43 20.26 7.46
N SER A 171 -7.76 20.13 7.55
CA SER A 171 -8.61 21.04 8.31
C SER A 171 -8.45 20.87 9.83
N ILE A 172 -7.98 19.73 10.27
CA ILE A 172 -7.79 19.37 11.69
C ILE A 172 -6.49 19.95 12.26
N VAL A 173 -5.50 20.28 11.42
CA VAL A 173 -4.13 20.56 11.85
C VAL A 173 -3.85 22.05 11.96
N ASN A 174 -4.50 22.75 12.89
CA ASN A 174 -4.26 24.17 13.12
C ASN A 174 -3.29 24.48 14.29
N ILE A 175 -3.08 23.49 15.18
CA ILE A 175 -2.26 23.67 16.38
C ILE A 175 -1.11 22.65 16.36
N LEU A 176 0.13 23.13 16.47
CA LEU A 176 1.36 22.31 16.51
C LEU A 176 1.45 21.27 15.36
N PRO A 177 1.37 21.69 14.08
CA PRO A 177 1.27 20.77 12.95
C PRO A 177 2.44 19.77 12.88
N GLN A 178 3.67 20.18 13.16
CA GLN A 178 4.81 19.27 13.18
C GLN A 178 4.68 18.17 14.24
N ALA A 179 4.24 18.54 15.45
CA ALA A 179 4.03 17.56 16.52
C ALA A 179 2.92 16.57 16.15
N PHE A 180 1.81 17.06 15.60
CA PHE A 180 0.72 16.23 15.12
C PHE A 180 1.19 15.20 14.10
N TYR A 181 1.83 15.65 13.01
CA TYR A 181 2.32 14.75 11.96
C TYR A 181 3.36 13.76 12.47
N ARG A 182 4.24 14.19 13.39
CA ARG A 182 5.23 13.32 14.04
C ARG A 182 4.58 12.19 14.81
N LEU A 183 3.63 12.51 15.70
CA LEU A 183 2.91 11.52 16.50
C LEU A 183 2.16 10.53 15.60
N LYS A 184 1.43 11.02 14.59
CA LYS A 184 0.66 10.17 13.67
C LYS A 184 1.55 9.30 12.78
N ALA A 185 2.71 9.80 12.35
CA ALA A 185 3.67 9.01 11.59
C ALA A 185 4.26 7.88 12.44
N LEU A 186 4.63 8.16 13.70
CA LEU A 186 5.13 7.15 14.63
C LEU A 186 4.07 6.10 14.98
N GLU A 187 2.82 6.51 15.17
CA GLU A 187 1.69 5.62 15.39
C GLU A 187 1.45 4.69 14.19
N LEU A 188 1.53 5.22 12.94
CA LEU A 188 1.46 4.40 11.73
C LEU A 188 2.61 3.40 11.62
N ILE A 189 3.83 3.82 11.93
CA ILE A 189 5.01 2.93 11.93
C ILE A 189 4.83 1.83 12.98
N TYR A 190 4.37 2.18 14.19
CA TYR A 190 4.08 1.20 15.25
C TYR A 190 3.06 0.14 14.80
N LEU A 191 1.92 0.56 14.25
CA LEU A 191 0.89 -0.35 13.76
C LEU A 191 1.40 -1.23 12.62
N LEU A 192 2.16 -0.65 11.70
CA LEU A 192 2.77 -1.37 10.59
C LEU A 192 3.73 -2.44 11.09
N PHE A 193 4.66 -2.09 11.98
CA PHE A 193 5.65 -3.03 12.51
C PHE A 193 4.99 -4.10 13.38
N SER A 194 3.97 -3.75 14.15
CA SER A 194 3.14 -4.72 14.88
C SER A 194 2.49 -5.75 13.95
N ASN A 195 2.07 -5.35 12.75
CA ASN A 195 1.53 -6.28 11.76
C ASN A 195 2.62 -7.12 11.09
N LEU A 196 3.79 -6.54 10.83
CA LEU A 196 4.93 -7.28 10.28
C LEU A 196 5.40 -8.38 11.24
N LEU A 197 5.39 -8.13 12.55
CA LEU A 197 5.73 -9.12 13.57
C LEU A 197 4.75 -10.31 13.62
N LYS A 198 3.52 -10.14 13.14
CA LYS A 198 2.52 -11.22 13.03
C LYS A 198 2.71 -12.08 11.76
N ARG A 199 3.58 -11.67 10.83
CA ARG A 199 3.88 -12.46 9.63
C ARG A 199 4.50 -13.79 10.01
N LYS A 200 4.20 -14.83 9.25
CA LYS A 200 4.92 -16.10 9.37
C LYS A 200 6.41 -15.85 9.14
N LYS A 201 7.25 -16.41 10.00
CA LYS A 201 8.70 -16.35 9.81
C LYS A 201 9.04 -16.86 8.42
N THR A 202 9.71 -16.07 7.65
CA THR A 202 10.16 -16.36 6.28
C THR A 202 11.59 -15.88 6.18
N ASP A 203 12.46 -16.67 5.57
CA ASP A 203 13.80 -16.19 5.23
C ASP A 203 13.67 -15.12 4.17
N TYR A 204 14.21 -13.95 4.44
CA TYR A 204 14.23 -12.84 3.49
C TYR A 204 15.48 -12.93 2.62
N PHE A 205 15.26 -13.11 1.34
CA PHE A 205 16.29 -13.21 0.32
C PHE A 205 16.38 -11.89 -0.44
N HIS A 206 17.57 -11.65 -0.98
CA HIS A 206 17.75 -10.60 -1.97
C HIS A 206 16.88 -10.88 -3.21
N LEU A 207 16.13 -9.88 -3.65
CA LEU A 207 15.26 -9.95 -4.82
C LEU A 207 15.79 -9.04 -5.93
N ASN A 208 15.87 -9.55 -7.14
CA ASN A 208 16.12 -8.71 -8.31
C ASN A 208 14.80 -8.15 -8.89
N ASN A 209 14.90 -7.15 -9.76
CA ASN A 209 13.75 -6.48 -10.36
C ASN A 209 12.87 -7.46 -11.15
N ALA A 210 13.43 -8.40 -11.89
CA ALA A 210 12.67 -9.36 -12.67
C ALA A 210 11.82 -10.29 -11.77
N GLU A 211 12.34 -10.68 -10.61
CA GLU A 211 11.61 -11.47 -9.62
C GLU A 211 10.46 -10.66 -8.99
N ILE A 212 10.70 -9.38 -8.71
CA ILE A 212 9.68 -8.47 -8.20
C ILE A 212 8.57 -8.31 -9.26
N ASP A 213 8.92 -8.01 -10.50
CA ASP A 213 7.97 -7.85 -11.60
C ASP A 213 7.12 -9.11 -11.82
N ALA A 214 7.77 -10.29 -11.79
CA ALA A 214 7.08 -11.56 -11.94
C ALA A 214 6.04 -11.82 -10.85
N VAL A 215 6.36 -11.59 -9.57
CA VAL A 215 5.38 -11.78 -8.49
C VAL A 215 4.29 -10.72 -8.50
N TYR A 216 4.57 -9.51 -8.99
CA TYR A 216 3.53 -8.50 -9.24
C TYR A 216 2.59 -8.90 -10.38
N LEU A 217 3.13 -9.49 -11.46
CA LEU A 217 2.30 -10.02 -12.54
C LEU A 217 1.37 -11.11 -12.02
N VAL A 218 1.89 -12.07 -11.24
CA VAL A 218 1.08 -13.11 -10.59
C VAL A 218 0.02 -12.50 -9.67
N ARG A 219 0.38 -11.54 -8.83
CA ARG A 219 -0.54 -10.85 -7.92
C ARG A 219 -1.65 -10.12 -8.68
N ASN A 220 -1.30 -9.41 -9.76
CA ASN A 220 -2.27 -8.70 -10.59
C ASN A 220 -3.24 -9.67 -11.28
N THR A 221 -2.73 -10.80 -11.77
CA THR A 221 -3.55 -11.84 -12.38
C THR A 221 -4.52 -12.46 -11.35
N ILE A 222 -4.05 -12.75 -10.13
CA ILE A 222 -4.94 -13.20 -9.04
C ILE A 222 -6.03 -12.15 -8.77
N ALA A 223 -5.67 -10.87 -8.65
CA ALA A 223 -6.60 -9.80 -8.34
C ALA A 223 -7.65 -9.56 -9.45
N SER A 224 -7.31 -9.83 -10.69
CA SER A 224 -8.24 -9.73 -11.83
C SER A 224 -9.17 -10.94 -11.98
N ASN A 225 -8.91 -12.05 -11.29
CA ASN A 225 -9.64 -13.33 -11.43
C ASN A 225 -10.21 -13.80 -10.10
N LEU A 226 -10.96 -12.93 -9.40
CA LEU A 226 -11.49 -13.26 -8.06
C LEU A 226 -12.68 -14.22 -8.09
N GLU A 227 -13.38 -14.35 -9.21
CA GLU A 227 -14.56 -15.22 -9.35
C GLU A 227 -14.15 -16.67 -9.62
N LYS A 228 -13.01 -16.87 -10.31
CA LYS A 228 -12.49 -18.20 -10.63
C LYS A 228 -11.03 -18.29 -10.18
N SER A 229 -10.75 -19.26 -9.31
CA SER A 229 -9.38 -19.54 -8.87
C SER A 229 -8.53 -20.04 -10.03
N LEU A 230 -7.35 -19.46 -10.18
CA LEU A 230 -6.32 -20.00 -11.07
C LEU A 230 -5.63 -21.21 -10.43
N SER A 231 -5.27 -22.17 -11.26
CA SER A 231 -4.48 -23.32 -10.81
C SER A 231 -3.05 -22.91 -10.46
N LYS A 232 -2.37 -23.74 -9.68
CA LYS A 232 -0.95 -23.52 -9.36
C LYS A 232 -0.08 -23.48 -10.63
N ASP A 233 -0.35 -24.37 -11.57
CA ASP A 233 0.42 -24.47 -12.82
C ASP A 233 0.26 -23.21 -13.68
N GLU A 234 -0.95 -22.63 -13.74
CA GLU A 234 -1.17 -21.35 -14.41
C GLU A 234 -0.38 -20.23 -13.75
N LEU A 235 -0.38 -20.15 -12.41
CA LEU A 235 0.38 -19.13 -11.68
C LEU A 235 1.90 -19.29 -11.84
N VAL A 236 2.40 -20.53 -11.86
CA VAL A 236 3.81 -20.86 -12.11
C VAL A 236 4.21 -20.44 -13.52
N LYS A 237 3.38 -20.74 -14.52
CA LYS A 237 3.62 -20.31 -15.91
C LYS A 237 3.67 -18.79 -16.05
N ILE A 238 2.75 -18.09 -15.39
CA ILE A 238 2.69 -16.61 -15.37
C ILE A 238 3.93 -16.03 -14.69
N GLY A 239 4.35 -16.61 -13.56
CA GLY A 239 5.51 -16.15 -12.81
C GLY A 239 6.87 -16.49 -13.45
N GLY A 240 6.89 -17.37 -14.46
CA GLY A 240 8.13 -17.73 -15.18
C GLY A 240 9.21 -18.37 -14.29
N MET A 241 8.83 -18.96 -13.16
CA MET A 241 9.76 -19.59 -12.21
C MET A 241 9.12 -20.85 -11.60
N ASN A 242 9.93 -21.74 -10.99
CA ASN A 242 9.39 -22.94 -10.35
C ASN A 242 8.47 -22.59 -9.14
N GLU A 243 7.57 -23.53 -8.78
CA GLU A 243 6.56 -23.34 -7.72
C GLU A 243 7.19 -22.92 -6.38
N LEU A 244 8.28 -23.58 -5.98
CA LEU A 244 8.92 -23.33 -4.70
C LEU A 244 9.46 -21.90 -4.61
N LYS A 245 10.13 -21.45 -5.65
CA LYS A 245 10.68 -20.09 -5.75
C LYS A 245 9.56 -19.06 -5.78
N LEU A 246 8.54 -19.26 -6.62
CA LEU A 246 7.39 -18.37 -6.73
C LEU A 246 6.68 -18.22 -5.39
N ARG A 247 6.36 -19.32 -4.73
CA ARG A 247 5.69 -19.33 -3.42
C ARG A 247 6.51 -18.59 -2.36
N ARG A 248 7.83 -18.81 -2.34
CA ARG A 248 8.74 -18.16 -1.38
C ARG A 248 8.77 -16.64 -1.60
N ILE A 249 9.03 -16.19 -2.83
CA ILE A 249 9.11 -14.76 -3.13
C ILE A 249 7.75 -14.08 -2.94
N PHE A 250 6.66 -14.71 -3.37
CA PHE A 250 5.32 -14.17 -3.19
C PHE A 250 4.98 -13.96 -1.70
N THR A 251 5.32 -14.95 -0.86
CA THR A 251 5.11 -14.84 0.60
C THR A 251 6.01 -13.78 1.22
N GLN A 252 7.28 -13.68 0.78
CA GLN A 252 8.19 -12.63 1.25
C GLN A 252 7.66 -11.23 0.95
N VAL A 253 7.19 -11.00 -0.28
CA VAL A 253 6.69 -9.68 -0.70
C VAL A 253 5.35 -9.36 -0.05
N PHE A 254 4.37 -10.26 -0.15
CA PHE A 254 2.96 -9.97 0.21
C PHE A 254 2.54 -10.51 1.58
N GLY A 255 3.43 -11.15 2.35
CA GLY A 255 3.16 -11.68 3.69
C GLY A 255 2.21 -12.86 3.74
N LYS A 256 1.67 -13.29 2.61
CA LYS A 256 0.67 -14.36 2.47
C LYS A 256 1.02 -15.28 1.31
N GLY A 257 0.68 -16.57 1.41
CA GLY A 257 0.71 -17.45 0.26
C GLY A 257 -0.34 -17.05 -0.79
N MET A 258 -0.14 -17.42 -2.06
CA MET A 258 -1.00 -17.03 -3.19
C MET A 258 -2.49 -17.34 -2.96
N TYR A 259 -2.82 -18.52 -2.42
CA TYR A 259 -4.21 -18.88 -2.11
C TYR A 259 -4.79 -18.08 -0.94
N GLU A 260 -4.00 -17.82 0.10
CA GLU A 260 -4.40 -16.98 1.23
C GLU A 260 -4.63 -15.54 0.78
N TYR A 261 -3.75 -15.03 -0.10
CA TYR A 261 -3.87 -13.71 -0.72
C TYR A 261 -5.14 -13.61 -1.57
N TYR A 262 -5.40 -14.61 -2.42
CA TYR A 262 -6.63 -14.70 -3.21
C TYR A 262 -7.89 -14.64 -2.33
N ASN A 263 -7.95 -15.46 -1.28
CA ASN A 263 -9.09 -15.43 -0.36
C ASN A 263 -9.22 -14.09 0.39
N HIS A 264 -8.10 -13.47 0.77
CA HIS A 264 -8.12 -12.14 1.38
C HIS A 264 -8.79 -11.11 0.46
N LEU A 265 -8.41 -11.07 -0.83
CA LEU A 265 -9.03 -10.15 -1.79
C LEU A 265 -10.52 -10.41 -1.99
N ARG A 266 -10.94 -11.68 -2.02
CA ARG A 266 -12.36 -12.06 -2.11
C ARG A 266 -13.15 -11.57 -0.89
N MET A 267 -12.60 -11.70 0.31
CA MET A 267 -13.23 -11.19 1.54
C MET A 267 -13.34 -9.67 1.52
N GLN A 268 -12.32 -8.97 1.07
CA GLN A 268 -12.37 -7.52 0.91
C GLN A 268 -13.42 -7.07 -0.14
N LYS A 269 -13.52 -7.78 -1.27
CA LYS A 269 -14.57 -7.54 -2.28
C LYS A 269 -15.96 -7.80 -1.69
N ALA A 270 -16.13 -8.91 -0.96
CA ALA A 270 -17.40 -9.26 -0.33
C ALA A 270 -17.85 -8.20 0.71
N ALA A 271 -16.94 -7.72 1.55
CA ALA A 271 -17.24 -6.69 2.54
C ALA A 271 -17.75 -5.40 1.87
N ARG A 272 -17.12 -4.97 0.77
CA ARG A 272 -17.57 -3.80 -0.01
C ARG A 272 -18.95 -3.99 -0.62
N LEU A 273 -19.21 -5.15 -1.23
CA LEU A 273 -20.51 -5.46 -1.83
C LEU A 273 -21.63 -5.48 -0.77
N LEU A 274 -21.37 -6.08 0.40
CA LEU A 274 -22.32 -6.08 1.51
C LEU A 274 -22.63 -4.68 2.06
N GLN A 275 -21.69 -3.75 1.95
CA GLN A 275 -21.83 -2.38 2.46
C GLN A 275 -22.52 -1.44 1.46
N GLN A 276 -22.22 -1.58 0.18
CA GLN A 276 -22.57 -0.60 -0.86
C GLN A 276 -23.78 -1.00 -1.70
N GLU A 277 -24.07 -2.29 -1.80
CA GLU A 277 -25.12 -2.81 -2.66
C GLU A 277 -26.24 -3.49 -1.86
N ASN A 278 -27.49 -3.41 -2.36
CA ASN A 278 -28.64 -4.10 -1.76
C ASN A 278 -28.64 -5.60 -2.08
N LEU A 279 -27.49 -6.24 -1.96
CA LEU A 279 -27.32 -7.66 -2.21
C LEU A 279 -27.51 -8.49 -0.93
N SER A 280 -28.08 -9.66 -1.09
CA SER A 280 -28.11 -10.67 -0.02
C SER A 280 -26.72 -11.26 0.20
N VAL A 281 -26.51 -11.84 1.39
CA VAL A 281 -25.26 -12.54 1.73
C VAL A 281 -24.97 -13.67 0.73
N SER A 282 -26.00 -14.37 0.25
CA SER A 282 -25.84 -15.45 -0.72
C SER A 282 -25.39 -14.94 -2.09
N GLU A 283 -26.03 -13.87 -2.59
CA GLU A 283 -25.65 -13.24 -3.86
C GLU A 283 -24.20 -12.75 -3.82
N VAL A 284 -23.79 -12.10 -2.73
CA VAL A 284 -22.39 -11.67 -2.53
C VAL A 284 -21.45 -12.88 -2.53
N GLY A 285 -21.82 -13.96 -1.80
CA GLY A 285 -21.01 -15.17 -1.77
C GLY A 285 -20.77 -15.75 -3.18
N TYR A 286 -21.81 -15.85 -3.99
CA TYR A 286 -21.70 -16.33 -5.38
C TYR A 286 -20.90 -15.35 -6.25
N GLN A 287 -21.15 -14.03 -6.13
CA GLN A 287 -20.50 -13.02 -6.93
C GLN A 287 -18.98 -12.92 -6.66
N VAL A 288 -18.54 -13.28 -5.45
CA VAL A 288 -17.11 -13.42 -5.15
C VAL A 288 -16.58 -14.84 -5.37
N GLY A 289 -17.36 -15.71 -6.07
CA GLY A 289 -16.94 -17.01 -6.58
C GLY A 289 -16.99 -18.17 -5.57
N PHE A 290 -17.79 -18.08 -4.49
CA PHE A 290 -18.00 -19.23 -3.59
C PHE A 290 -19.21 -20.04 -4.00
N SER A 291 -19.02 -21.32 -4.29
CA SER A 291 -20.10 -22.29 -4.46
C SER A 291 -20.66 -22.80 -3.12
N ASN A 292 -19.82 -22.83 -2.07
CA ASN A 292 -20.20 -23.25 -0.72
C ASN A 292 -20.35 -22.02 0.20
N LEU A 293 -21.60 -21.61 0.43
CA LEU A 293 -21.93 -20.43 1.25
C LEU A 293 -21.60 -20.62 2.73
N SER A 294 -21.66 -21.86 3.25
CA SER A 294 -21.24 -22.15 4.62
C SER A 294 -19.75 -21.94 4.82
N TYR A 295 -18.94 -22.30 3.83
CA TYR A 295 -17.50 -22.03 3.84
C TYR A 295 -17.23 -20.53 3.71
N PHE A 296 -17.94 -19.83 2.81
CA PHE A 296 -17.88 -18.37 2.70
C PHE A 296 -18.14 -17.69 4.04
N GLY A 297 -19.25 -18.07 4.71
CA GLY A 297 -19.63 -17.46 6.00
C GLY A 297 -18.55 -17.64 7.08
N ARG A 298 -17.98 -18.85 7.20
CA ARG A 298 -16.88 -19.12 8.15
C ARG A 298 -15.61 -18.34 7.81
N LEU A 299 -15.25 -18.26 6.53
CA LEU A 299 -14.05 -17.54 6.10
C LEU A 299 -14.21 -16.02 6.32
N PHE A 300 -15.39 -15.49 6.06
CA PHE A 300 -15.72 -14.08 6.31
C PHE A 300 -15.67 -13.75 7.81
N GLU A 301 -16.28 -14.59 8.66
CA GLU A 301 -16.24 -14.43 10.11
C GLU A 301 -14.81 -14.49 10.66
N LYS A 302 -13.99 -15.42 10.15
CA LYS A 302 -12.56 -15.51 10.50
C LYS A 302 -11.80 -14.23 10.12
N HIS A 303 -12.23 -13.57 9.04
CA HIS A 303 -11.54 -12.39 8.50
C HIS A 303 -11.94 -11.07 9.17
N PHE A 304 -13.22 -10.92 9.49
CA PHE A 304 -13.80 -9.67 10.02
C PHE A 304 -14.34 -9.79 11.46
N GLY A 305 -14.24 -10.95 12.08
CA GLY A 305 -14.73 -11.19 13.44
C GLY A 305 -16.26 -11.26 13.58
N LEU A 306 -17.00 -11.08 12.49
CA LEU A 306 -18.47 -11.10 12.44
C LEU A 306 -18.95 -11.91 11.24
N LYS A 307 -20.09 -12.63 11.42
CA LYS A 307 -20.78 -13.27 10.29
C LYS A 307 -21.22 -12.24 9.25
N PRO A 308 -21.27 -12.59 7.94
CA PRO A 308 -21.58 -11.65 6.87
C PRO A 308 -22.84 -10.83 7.12
N LYS A 309 -23.93 -11.45 7.58
CA LYS A 309 -25.20 -10.75 7.86
C LYS A 309 -25.07 -9.73 8.99
N LYS A 310 -24.47 -10.14 10.13
CA LYS A 310 -24.24 -9.23 11.26
C LYS A 310 -23.32 -8.07 10.89
N TRP A 311 -22.31 -8.36 10.05
CA TRP A 311 -21.39 -7.34 9.54
C TRP A 311 -22.11 -6.35 8.62
N GLN A 312 -22.97 -6.85 7.72
CA GLN A 312 -23.82 -6.04 6.84
C GLN A 312 -24.73 -5.11 7.64
N ASP A 313 -25.47 -5.64 8.63
CA ASP A 313 -26.40 -4.86 9.45
C ASP A 313 -25.70 -3.76 10.24
N LYS A 314 -24.45 -4.01 10.71
CA LYS A 314 -23.65 -3.04 11.45
C LYS A 314 -23.05 -1.93 10.57
N ASN A 315 -22.72 -2.23 9.30
CA ASN A 315 -21.97 -1.34 8.41
C ASN A 315 -22.79 -0.80 7.23
N ARG A 316 -24.08 -1.14 7.15
CA ARG A 316 -25.00 -0.59 6.15
C ARG A 316 -25.19 0.90 6.44
N MET A 317 -24.96 1.73 5.42
CA MET A 317 -25.18 3.18 5.48
C MET A 317 -26.62 3.50 5.08
#